data_95cb18067308cece6db1a1725c266e4a
#
_entry.id   95cb18067308cece6db1a1725c266e4a
#
_cell.length_a   1.000
_cell.length_b   1.000
_cell.length_c   1.000
_cell.angle_alpha   90.00
_cell.angle_beta   90.00
_cell.angle_gamma   90.00
#
_symmetry.space_group_name_H-M   'P 1'
#
loop_
_entity.id
_entity.type
_entity.pdbx_description
1 polymer ?
#
loop_
_entity_poly.entity_id
_entity_poly.type
_entity_poly.pdbx_seq_one_letter_code
_entity_poly.pdbx_strand_id
1 'polypeptide(L)'
;MPDAPAFRRPTINTPVPLDAWSDFWSTSRQGAIDLGADDPVAEALRRHWLEQVPWLMACNTVVDVGSGPAVLPRLLLGLRPAQLGLLPWVCIDRAHIASGTDVPATVRLLDGVDFGASAPPVGDALADGIVSNFGIEYVEPATLAVGFARWLAPGGRLHAIVHASGSIIDQVSASAADDIVWALDDVKLFDAARELLATMSALPTDPIDRMMHGVNERDAYNAAVNRLKQRMETRGAVSAPLMDMLNGLRALTGLALDGSSEQALAALAARRVALRGEIQRLHAMKRCALDAERLQALSQALATAGIAADPVTCVDCALGSVAWVVSGRRT
;
A
#
# COMPACT_ATOMS: atom_id res chain seq x y z
N MET A 1 -24.56 26.65 -18.77
CA MET A 1 -23.60 25.62 -18.35
C MET A 1 -23.01 26.11 -17.03
N PRO A 2 -23.26 25.50 -15.88
CA PRO A 2 -22.59 25.89 -14.64
C PRO A 2 -21.19 25.31 -14.63
N ASP A 3 -20.21 26.15 -14.30
CA ASP A 3 -18.79 25.83 -14.17
C ASP A 3 -18.57 24.68 -13.20
N ALA A 4 -17.80 23.67 -13.66
CA ALA A 4 -17.32 22.62 -12.80
C ALA A 4 -16.40 23.22 -11.72
N PRO A 5 -16.48 22.80 -10.45
CA PRO A 5 -15.63 23.33 -9.40
C PRO A 5 -14.17 22.97 -9.71
N ALA A 6 -13.34 24.00 -9.84
CA ALA A 6 -11.92 23.88 -10.04
C ALA A 6 -11.30 23.06 -8.90
N PHE A 7 -10.74 21.91 -9.23
CA PHE A 7 -9.98 21.07 -8.33
C PHE A 7 -8.77 21.88 -7.84
N ARG A 8 -8.84 22.39 -6.60
CA ARG A 8 -7.67 23.03 -5.98
C ARG A 8 -6.61 21.96 -5.79
N ARG A 9 -5.50 22.07 -6.53
CA ARG A 9 -4.31 21.25 -6.30
C ARG A 9 -3.90 21.41 -4.83
N PRO A 10 -3.83 20.32 -4.04
CA PRO A 10 -3.30 20.41 -2.69
C PRO A 10 -1.83 20.83 -2.76
N THR A 11 -1.45 21.75 -1.91
CA THR A 11 -0.07 22.22 -1.74
C THR A 11 0.84 21.03 -1.42
N ILE A 12 2.04 21.01 -2.00
CA ILE A 12 3.04 19.95 -2.07
C ILE A 12 3.53 19.45 -0.68
N ASN A 13 3.09 20.03 0.43
CA ASN A 13 3.66 19.85 1.77
C ASN A 13 2.70 19.28 2.84
N THR A 14 1.70 18.49 2.48
CA THR A 14 0.94 17.81 3.53
C THR A 14 1.61 16.46 3.81
N PRO A 15 2.15 16.23 5.02
CA PRO A 15 2.73 14.94 5.40
C PRO A 15 1.70 13.82 5.16
N VAL A 16 2.17 12.70 4.65
CA VAL A 16 1.33 11.49 4.53
C VAL A 16 0.90 11.10 5.95
N PRO A 17 -0.40 10.89 6.22
CA PRO A 17 -0.84 10.47 7.53
C PRO A 17 -0.17 9.15 7.91
N LEU A 18 0.69 9.17 8.91
CA LEU A 18 1.34 7.98 9.48
C LEU A 18 0.32 6.94 9.93
N ASP A 19 -0.81 7.44 10.45
CA ASP A 19 -1.88 6.60 10.98
C ASP A 19 -2.42 5.60 9.95
N ALA A 20 -2.62 6.02 8.69
CA ALA A 20 -3.16 5.15 7.64
C ALA A 20 -2.22 3.99 7.27
N TRP A 21 -0.89 4.19 7.31
CA TRP A 21 0.08 3.12 7.12
C TRP A 21 0.21 2.24 8.36
N SER A 22 0.22 2.84 9.56
CA SER A 22 0.24 2.10 10.83
C SER A 22 -1.00 1.22 10.98
N ASP A 23 -2.18 1.76 10.67
CA ASP A 23 -3.43 0.99 10.68
C ASP A 23 -3.39 -0.16 9.67
N PHE A 24 -2.86 0.06 8.47
CA PHE A 24 -2.69 -0.99 7.48
C PHE A 24 -1.74 -2.09 7.96
N TRP A 25 -0.56 -1.74 8.45
CA TRP A 25 0.42 -2.71 8.94
C TRP A 25 0.02 -3.38 10.26
N SER A 26 -0.96 -2.83 11.00
CA SER A 26 -1.51 -3.49 12.19
C SER A 26 -2.28 -4.78 11.85
N THR A 27 -2.82 -4.87 10.64
CA THR A 27 -3.66 -5.99 10.19
C THR A 27 -3.07 -6.75 9.00
N SER A 28 -2.32 -6.08 8.12
CA SER A 28 -1.73 -6.68 6.92
C SER A 28 -0.30 -7.17 7.18
N ARG A 29 -0.04 -8.40 6.79
CA ARG A 29 1.31 -9.02 6.78
C ARG A 29 1.86 -9.19 5.36
N GLN A 30 1.08 -8.87 4.37
CA GLN A 30 1.44 -8.83 2.96
C GLN A 30 1.84 -7.40 2.58
N GLY A 31 2.61 -7.24 1.52
CA GLY A 31 2.95 -5.92 0.98
C GLY A 31 1.70 -5.16 0.51
N ALA A 32 1.82 -3.83 0.40
CA ALA A 32 0.79 -3.01 -0.24
C ALA A 32 0.59 -3.43 -1.71
N ILE A 33 1.64 -3.98 -2.33
CA ILE A 33 1.61 -4.72 -3.59
C ILE A 33 1.97 -6.16 -3.23
N ASP A 34 1.06 -7.10 -3.51
CA ASP A 34 1.29 -8.51 -3.22
C ASP A 34 2.28 -9.10 -4.22
N LEU A 35 3.55 -9.09 -3.86
CA LEU A 35 4.62 -9.69 -4.67
C LEU A 35 4.49 -11.21 -4.83
N GLY A 36 3.64 -11.86 -4.04
CA GLY A 36 3.31 -13.29 -4.17
C GLY A 36 2.20 -13.60 -5.16
N ALA A 37 1.46 -12.57 -5.61
CA ALA A 37 0.35 -12.74 -6.53
C ALA A 37 0.77 -13.33 -7.89
N ASP A 38 -0.14 -14.07 -8.51
CA ASP A 38 0.04 -14.61 -9.87
C ASP A 38 -0.53 -13.61 -10.89
N ASP A 39 0.15 -12.47 -11.03
CA ASP A 39 -0.18 -11.42 -11.97
C ASP A 39 1.09 -10.83 -12.63
N PRO A 40 0.97 -10.19 -13.82
CA PRO A 40 2.12 -9.68 -14.56
C PRO A 40 2.94 -8.61 -13.84
N VAL A 41 2.32 -7.79 -12.97
CA VAL A 41 2.99 -6.74 -12.20
C VAL A 41 3.85 -7.36 -11.11
N ALA A 42 3.27 -8.27 -10.31
CA ALA A 42 3.98 -8.99 -9.26
C ALA A 42 5.14 -9.82 -9.83
N GLU A 43 4.92 -10.50 -10.98
CA GLU A 43 5.97 -11.27 -11.66
C GLU A 43 7.12 -10.37 -12.11
N ALA A 44 6.85 -9.23 -12.74
CA ALA A 44 7.87 -8.28 -13.18
C ALA A 44 8.71 -7.77 -12.00
N LEU A 45 8.07 -7.39 -10.90
CA LEU A 45 8.75 -6.94 -9.68
C LEU A 45 9.59 -8.06 -9.04
N ARG A 46 9.04 -9.28 -8.93
CA ARG A 46 9.80 -10.46 -8.42
C ARG A 46 11.04 -10.73 -9.26
N ARG A 47 10.88 -10.79 -10.59
CA ARG A 47 11.99 -11.02 -11.52
C ARG A 47 13.06 -9.95 -11.33
N HIS A 48 12.69 -8.68 -11.29
CA HIS A 48 13.62 -7.59 -11.08
C HIS A 48 14.42 -7.74 -9.77
N TRP A 49 13.75 -8.06 -8.65
CA TRP A 49 14.44 -8.28 -7.38
C TRP A 49 15.32 -9.53 -7.36
N LEU A 50 14.92 -10.59 -8.05
CA LEU A 50 15.76 -11.80 -8.19
C LEU A 50 17.05 -11.53 -8.96
N GLU A 51 17.05 -10.61 -9.93
CA GLU A 51 18.24 -10.16 -10.64
C GLU A 51 19.22 -9.40 -9.72
N GLN A 52 18.76 -8.89 -8.59
CA GLN A 52 19.60 -8.20 -7.60
C GLN A 52 20.31 -9.16 -6.62
N VAL A 53 19.93 -10.42 -6.54
CA VAL A 53 20.50 -11.40 -5.62
C VAL A 53 22.03 -11.50 -5.69
N PRO A 54 22.69 -11.49 -6.87
CA PRO A 54 24.15 -11.60 -6.93
C PRO A 54 24.91 -10.52 -6.17
N TRP A 55 24.45 -9.25 -6.22
CA TRP A 55 25.13 -8.19 -5.46
C TRP A 55 24.72 -8.18 -3.99
N LEU A 56 23.48 -8.57 -3.67
CA LEU A 56 23.03 -8.72 -2.28
C LEU A 56 23.90 -9.76 -1.52
N MET A 57 24.26 -10.85 -2.19
CA MET A 57 25.15 -11.87 -1.63
C MET A 57 26.55 -11.34 -1.28
N ALA A 58 26.97 -10.25 -1.90
CA ALA A 58 28.27 -9.61 -1.61
C ALA A 58 28.21 -8.62 -0.45
N CYS A 59 27.02 -8.34 0.12
CA CYS A 59 26.84 -7.45 1.24
C CYS A 59 27.03 -8.19 2.57
N ASN A 60 27.62 -7.50 3.58
CA ASN A 60 27.62 -7.98 4.96
C ASN A 60 26.36 -7.56 5.70
N THR A 61 25.75 -6.43 5.32
CA THR A 61 24.53 -5.92 5.91
C THR A 61 23.73 -5.11 4.89
N VAL A 62 22.43 -5.37 4.80
CA VAL A 62 21.49 -4.65 3.95
C VAL A 62 20.43 -3.97 4.82
N VAL A 63 20.17 -2.68 4.54
CA VAL A 63 19.07 -1.92 5.14
C VAL A 63 17.93 -1.83 4.11
N ASP A 64 16.72 -2.24 4.50
CA ASP A 64 15.49 -2.10 3.71
C ASP A 64 14.66 -0.94 4.27
N VAL A 65 14.50 0.13 3.46
CA VAL A 65 13.85 1.39 3.85
C VAL A 65 12.39 1.39 3.39
N GLY A 66 11.45 1.62 4.32
CA GLY A 66 10.01 1.51 4.07
C GLY A 66 9.61 0.05 3.87
N SER A 67 10.17 -0.82 4.71
CA SER A 67 10.08 -2.28 4.54
C SER A 67 8.71 -2.87 4.82
N GLY A 68 7.79 -2.10 5.47
CA GLY A 68 6.59 -2.67 6.04
C GLY A 68 6.94 -3.85 6.96
N PRO A 69 6.17 -4.94 6.95
CA PRO A 69 6.45 -6.14 7.74
C PRO A 69 7.59 -6.99 7.14
N ALA A 70 8.66 -6.37 6.66
CA ALA A 70 9.81 -7.00 6.00
C ALA A 70 9.43 -7.80 4.74
N VAL A 71 8.62 -7.19 3.88
CA VAL A 71 8.05 -7.85 2.69
C VAL A 71 9.13 -8.35 1.74
N LEU A 72 10.07 -7.48 1.37
CA LEU A 72 11.12 -7.80 0.41
C LEU A 72 12.08 -8.90 0.90
N PRO A 73 12.70 -8.81 2.08
CA PRO A 73 13.56 -9.89 2.56
C PRO A 73 12.81 -11.21 2.76
N ARG A 74 11.56 -11.20 3.24
CA ARG A 74 10.75 -12.43 3.35
C ARG A 74 10.54 -13.11 2.01
N LEU A 75 10.23 -12.33 0.96
CA LEU A 75 10.13 -12.85 -0.40
C LEU A 75 11.45 -13.46 -0.89
N LEU A 76 12.54 -12.70 -0.80
CA LEU A 76 13.84 -13.11 -1.33
C LEU A 76 14.42 -14.31 -0.57
N LEU A 77 14.30 -14.33 0.75
CA LEU A 77 14.73 -15.47 1.57
C LEU A 77 13.89 -16.72 1.27
N GLY A 78 12.59 -16.57 1.04
CA GLY A 78 11.72 -17.67 0.64
C GLY A 78 12.10 -18.26 -0.72
N LEU A 79 12.49 -17.43 -1.68
CA LEU A 79 12.82 -17.84 -3.05
C LEU A 79 14.29 -18.29 -3.21
N ARG A 80 15.20 -17.77 -2.40
CA ARG A 80 16.66 -18.00 -2.50
C ARG A 80 17.30 -18.24 -1.12
N PRO A 81 16.80 -19.21 -0.34
CA PRO A 81 17.29 -19.43 1.04
C PRO A 81 18.78 -19.84 1.07
N ALA A 82 19.25 -20.61 0.09
CA ALA A 82 20.65 -21.03 0.01
C ALA A 82 21.63 -19.86 -0.22
N GLN A 83 21.19 -18.81 -0.94
CA GLN A 83 22.02 -17.65 -1.26
C GLN A 83 21.95 -16.56 -0.19
N LEU A 84 20.78 -16.31 0.36
CA LEU A 84 20.51 -15.15 1.21
C LEU A 84 20.25 -15.49 2.67
N GLY A 85 20.17 -16.78 3.02
CA GLY A 85 19.77 -17.24 4.35
C GLY A 85 20.67 -16.80 5.50
N LEU A 86 21.90 -16.36 5.22
CA LEU A 86 22.85 -15.83 6.21
C LEU A 86 23.02 -14.30 6.12
N LEU A 87 22.43 -13.64 5.13
CA LEU A 87 22.54 -12.19 4.97
C LEU A 87 21.75 -11.46 6.06
N PRO A 88 22.41 -10.63 6.87
CA PRO A 88 21.73 -9.80 7.85
C PRO A 88 20.94 -8.67 7.18
N TRP A 89 19.66 -8.61 7.50
CA TRP A 89 18.76 -7.53 7.07
C TRP A 89 18.35 -6.66 8.24
N VAL A 90 18.38 -5.35 8.04
CA VAL A 90 17.79 -4.38 8.96
C VAL A 90 16.66 -3.68 8.23
N CYS A 91 15.45 -4.06 8.55
CA CYS A 91 14.23 -3.52 7.96
C CYS A 91 13.72 -2.37 8.80
N ILE A 92 13.54 -1.21 8.21
CA ILE A 92 13.02 -0.04 8.89
C ILE A 92 11.74 0.45 8.23
N ASP A 93 10.81 0.89 9.05
CA ASP A 93 9.61 1.59 8.60
C ASP A 93 9.28 2.72 9.56
N ARG A 94 8.75 3.81 9.04
CA ARG A 94 8.26 4.94 9.84
C ARG A 94 6.93 4.62 10.51
N ALA A 95 6.09 3.84 9.84
CA ALA A 95 4.83 3.36 10.38
C ALA A 95 5.06 2.28 11.44
N HIS A 96 4.10 2.15 12.36
CA HIS A 96 4.11 1.06 13.33
C HIS A 96 3.67 -0.25 12.69
N ILE A 97 4.43 -1.30 12.97
CA ILE A 97 4.16 -2.66 12.48
C ILE A 97 3.55 -3.48 13.62
N ALA A 98 2.61 -4.37 13.29
CA ALA A 98 1.99 -5.23 14.29
C ALA A 98 3.03 -5.99 15.11
N SER A 99 2.91 -5.92 16.44
CA SER A 99 3.77 -6.69 17.36
C SER A 99 3.62 -8.20 17.11
N GLY A 100 4.73 -8.94 17.22
CA GLY A 100 4.75 -10.38 16.97
C GLY A 100 4.70 -10.76 15.48
N THR A 101 5.04 -9.82 14.58
CA THR A 101 5.27 -10.15 13.17
C THR A 101 6.42 -11.16 13.09
N ASP A 102 6.12 -12.35 12.57
CA ASP A 102 7.12 -13.39 12.36
C ASP A 102 8.04 -13.01 11.19
N VAL A 103 9.31 -12.87 11.46
CA VAL A 103 10.35 -12.54 10.49
C VAL A 103 11.47 -13.58 10.53
N PRO A 104 12.16 -13.85 9.40
CA PRO A 104 13.31 -14.74 9.40
C PRO A 104 14.38 -14.33 10.41
N ALA A 105 15.11 -15.29 10.97
CA ALA A 105 16.10 -15.04 12.04
C ALA A 105 17.21 -14.04 11.66
N THR A 106 17.50 -13.86 10.37
CA THR A 106 18.46 -12.88 9.86
C THR A 106 17.86 -11.50 9.62
N VAL A 107 16.58 -11.30 9.89
CA VAL A 107 15.86 -10.05 9.70
C VAL A 107 15.60 -9.39 11.05
N ARG A 108 16.11 -8.19 11.21
CA ARG A 108 15.77 -7.29 12.33
C ARG A 108 14.79 -6.24 11.84
N LEU A 109 13.56 -6.27 12.35
CA LEU A 109 12.51 -5.31 12.02
C LEU A 109 12.44 -4.20 13.07
N LEU A 110 12.48 -2.95 12.63
CA LEU A 110 12.43 -1.75 13.45
C LEU A 110 11.37 -0.80 12.88
N ASP A 111 10.31 -0.58 13.63
CA ASP A 111 9.24 0.35 13.30
C ASP A 111 9.41 1.70 14.01
N GLY A 112 8.66 2.72 13.58
CA GLY A 112 8.78 4.09 14.08
C GLY A 112 10.13 4.76 13.77
N VAL A 113 10.88 4.27 12.77
CA VAL A 113 12.20 4.76 12.42
C VAL A 113 12.15 5.66 11.18
N ASP A 114 12.48 6.94 11.38
CA ASP A 114 12.63 7.90 10.28
C ASP A 114 14.01 7.77 9.62
N PHE A 115 14.03 7.43 8.33
CA PHE A 115 15.26 7.40 7.53
C PHE A 115 15.88 8.80 7.41
N GLY A 116 17.15 8.94 7.77
CA GLY A 116 17.87 10.20 7.74
C GLY A 116 17.74 11.05 9.02
N ALA A 117 16.61 10.98 9.73
CA ALA A 117 16.45 11.68 11.00
C ALA A 117 17.05 10.88 12.18
N SER A 118 16.90 9.56 12.16
CA SER A 118 17.40 8.64 13.19
C SER A 118 18.89 8.35 13.02
N ALA A 119 19.53 7.82 14.08
CA ALA A 119 20.85 7.22 13.99
C ALA A 119 20.82 5.93 13.12
N PRO A 120 21.95 5.55 12.46
CA PRO A 120 21.99 4.31 11.70
C PRO A 120 21.58 3.11 12.57
N PRO A 121 20.67 2.26 12.12
CA PRO A 121 20.17 1.14 12.92
C PRO A 121 21.18 -0.02 13.01
N VAL A 122 22.27 0.06 12.29
CA VAL A 122 23.39 -0.91 12.25
C VAL A 122 24.50 -0.60 13.26
N GLY A 123 24.29 0.36 14.14
CA GLY A 123 25.29 0.83 15.12
C GLY A 123 26.36 1.70 14.44
N ASP A 124 27.64 1.55 14.82
CA ASP A 124 28.75 2.30 14.23
C ASP A 124 29.15 1.77 12.85
N ALA A 125 28.68 0.58 12.46
CA ALA A 125 28.89 0.04 11.13
C ALA A 125 27.94 0.73 10.14
N LEU A 126 28.41 0.91 8.89
CA LEU A 126 27.58 1.37 7.78
C LEU A 126 27.08 0.17 6.97
N ALA A 127 25.93 0.30 6.33
CA ALA A 127 25.38 -0.72 5.46
C ALA A 127 26.12 -0.81 4.13
N ASP A 128 26.42 -2.01 3.65
CA ASP A 128 26.98 -2.20 2.30
C ASP A 128 25.90 -2.04 1.21
N GLY A 129 24.66 -2.27 1.58
CA GLY A 129 23.50 -2.11 0.72
C GLY A 129 22.35 -1.38 1.38
N ILE A 130 21.73 -0.45 0.68
CA ILE A 130 20.42 0.09 1.01
C ILE A 130 19.47 -0.28 -0.11
N VAL A 131 18.36 -0.92 0.24
CA VAL A 131 17.27 -1.25 -0.69
C VAL A 131 15.99 -0.56 -0.27
N SER A 132 15.07 -0.41 -1.21
CA SER A 132 13.72 0.04 -0.94
C SER A 132 12.76 -0.48 -2.00
N ASN A 133 11.63 -1.01 -1.57
CA ASN A 133 10.57 -1.41 -2.48
C ASN A 133 9.33 -0.57 -2.20
N PHE A 134 9.20 0.55 -2.93
CA PHE A 134 8.13 1.54 -2.77
C PHE A 134 8.13 2.24 -1.40
N GLY A 135 9.30 2.71 -0.94
CA GLY A 135 9.45 3.36 0.38
C GLY A 135 10.16 4.71 0.35
N ILE A 136 11.28 4.83 -0.37
CA ILE A 136 12.10 6.07 -0.31
C ILE A 136 11.40 7.30 -0.91
N GLU A 137 10.47 7.14 -1.83
CA GLU A 137 9.72 8.23 -2.44
C GLU A 137 8.77 8.94 -1.48
N TYR A 138 8.52 8.36 -0.30
CA TYR A 138 7.76 8.99 0.79
C TYR A 138 8.61 9.90 1.67
N VAL A 139 9.94 9.87 1.48
CA VAL A 139 10.89 10.68 2.26
C VAL A 139 11.28 11.91 1.46
N GLU A 140 11.35 13.06 2.13
CA GLU A 140 11.78 14.30 1.49
C GLU A 140 13.22 14.19 0.96
N PRO A 141 13.54 14.71 -0.25
CA PRO A 141 14.84 14.54 -0.90
C PRO A 141 16.03 14.98 -0.04
N ALA A 142 15.90 16.08 0.72
CA ALA A 142 16.96 16.54 1.61
C ALA A 142 17.23 15.54 2.76
N THR A 143 16.18 14.95 3.31
CA THR A 143 16.28 13.91 4.35
C THR A 143 16.89 12.63 3.78
N LEU A 144 16.52 12.25 2.54
CA LEU A 144 17.16 11.13 1.83
C LEU A 144 18.66 11.33 1.68
N ALA A 145 19.12 12.52 1.27
CA ALA A 145 20.53 12.83 1.15
C ALA A 145 21.28 12.63 2.47
N VAL A 146 20.73 13.12 3.59
CA VAL A 146 21.30 12.92 4.92
C VAL A 146 21.34 11.44 5.30
N GLY A 147 20.25 10.72 5.05
CA GLY A 147 20.14 9.29 5.36
C GLY A 147 21.17 8.46 4.60
N PHE A 148 21.26 8.63 3.29
CA PHE A 148 22.25 7.91 2.49
C PHE A 148 23.69 8.23 2.87
N ALA A 149 24.00 9.52 3.10
CA ALA A 149 25.34 9.93 3.52
C ALA A 149 25.76 9.35 4.89
N ARG A 150 24.80 9.09 5.77
CA ARG A 150 25.08 8.59 7.13
C ARG A 150 25.05 7.05 7.24
N TRP A 151 24.23 6.38 6.43
CA TRP A 151 23.92 4.96 6.62
C TRP A 151 24.61 4.05 5.61
N LEU A 152 24.88 4.52 4.40
CA LEU A 152 25.53 3.73 3.34
C LEU A 152 27.05 3.85 3.44
N ALA A 153 27.77 2.74 3.42
CA ALA A 153 29.23 2.71 3.44
C ALA A 153 29.83 3.32 2.15
N PRO A 154 31.05 3.90 2.20
CA PRO A 154 31.80 4.18 0.98
C PRO A 154 31.92 2.92 0.11
N GLY A 155 31.64 3.03 -1.19
CA GLY A 155 31.53 1.89 -2.10
C GLY A 155 30.24 1.07 -1.99
N GLY A 156 29.41 1.35 -0.98
CA GLY A 156 28.10 0.72 -0.80
C GLY A 156 27.11 1.06 -1.93
N ARG A 157 26.10 0.23 -2.09
CA ARG A 157 25.11 0.32 -3.20
C ARG A 157 23.72 0.65 -2.70
N LEU A 158 23.07 1.60 -3.37
CA LEU A 158 21.63 1.84 -3.31
C LEU A 158 20.93 1.12 -4.45
N HIS A 159 19.79 0.49 -4.18
CA HIS A 159 18.88 -0.02 -5.20
C HIS A 159 17.43 0.10 -4.73
N ALA A 160 16.62 0.86 -5.45
CA ALA A 160 15.24 1.13 -5.07
C ALA A 160 14.29 1.00 -6.27
N ILE A 161 13.13 0.43 -6.03
CA ILE A 161 11.95 0.51 -6.89
C ILE A 161 11.04 1.57 -6.26
N VAL A 162 10.58 2.54 -7.06
CA VAL A 162 9.76 3.65 -6.62
C VAL A 162 8.54 3.83 -7.52
N HIS A 163 7.45 4.36 -6.97
CA HIS A 163 6.24 4.63 -7.73
C HIS A 163 6.51 5.60 -8.88
N ALA A 164 6.10 5.21 -10.09
CA ALA A 164 6.18 6.03 -11.30
C ALA A 164 4.81 6.67 -11.60
N SER A 165 4.80 7.98 -11.80
CA SER A 165 3.59 8.69 -12.21
C SER A 165 3.15 8.21 -13.60
N GLY A 166 1.87 7.87 -13.76
CA GLY A 166 1.32 7.33 -15.00
C GLY A 166 1.57 5.84 -15.23
N SER A 167 2.25 5.13 -14.32
CA SER A 167 2.42 3.68 -14.38
C SER A 167 1.10 2.93 -14.19
N ILE A 168 1.09 1.63 -14.47
CA ILE A 168 -0.07 0.77 -14.23
C ILE A 168 -0.48 0.79 -12.77
N ILE A 169 0.48 0.74 -11.84
CA ILE A 169 0.20 0.83 -10.39
C ILE A 169 -0.49 2.16 -10.07
N ASP A 170 0.03 3.29 -10.59
CA ASP A 170 -0.57 4.62 -10.38
C ASP A 170 -2.00 4.70 -10.93
N GLN A 171 -2.25 4.17 -12.13
CA GLN A 171 -3.57 4.19 -12.75
C GLN A 171 -4.58 3.30 -12.02
N VAL A 172 -4.19 2.06 -11.66
CA VAL A 172 -5.03 1.12 -10.92
C VAL A 172 -5.35 1.67 -9.53
N SER A 173 -4.36 2.24 -8.83
CA SER A 173 -4.53 2.84 -7.51
C SER A 173 -5.47 4.04 -7.54
N ALA A 174 -5.34 4.92 -8.52
CA ALA A 174 -6.24 6.06 -8.71
C ALA A 174 -7.68 5.60 -8.97
N SER A 175 -7.86 4.62 -9.87
CA SER A 175 -9.18 4.03 -10.17
C SER A 175 -9.80 3.37 -8.94
N ALA A 176 -9.00 2.66 -8.13
CA ALA A 176 -9.46 2.04 -6.89
C ALA A 176 -9.93 3.09 -5.87
N ALA A 177 -9.15 4.16 -5.68
CA ALA A 177 -9.54 5.26 -4.79
C ALA A 177 -10.86 5.91 -5.22
N ASP A 178 -11.02 6.20 -6.52
CA ASP A 178 -12.25 6.77 -7.08
C ASP A 178 -13.46 5.84 -6.88
N ASP A 179 -13.29 4.54 -7.04
CA ASP A 179 -14.36 3.56 -6.84
C ASP A 179 -14.78 3.48 -5.37
N ILE A 180 -13.81 3.49 -4.44
CA ILE A 180 -14.11 3.46 -3.01
C ILE A 180 -14.83 4.74 -2.58
N VAL A 181 -14.32 5.92 -2.97
CA VAL A 181 -14.95 7.22 -2.67
C VAL A 181 -16.38 7.25 -3.21
N TRP A 182 -16.58 6.89 -4.48
CA TRP A 182 -17.89 6.87 -5.10
C TRP A 182 -18.86 5.93 -4.38
N ALA A 183 -18.43 4.72 -4.00
CA ALA A 183 -19.29 3.77 -3.28
C ALA A 183 -19.69 4.28 -1.89
N LEU A 184 -18.76 4.92 -1.18
CA LEU A 184 -19.00 5.45 0.18
C LEU A 184 -19.82 6.74 0.17
N ASP A 185 -19.53 7.68 -0.71
CA ASP A 185 -20.01 9.06 -0.61
C ASP A 185 -21.16 9.38 -1.57
N ASP A 186 -21.12 8.88 -2.82
CA ASP A 186 -22.14 9.16 -3.82
C ASP A 186 -23.27 8.11 -3.81
N VAL A 187 -22.91 6.84 -3.69
CA VAL A 187 -23.87 5.74 -3.58
C VAL A 187 -24.40 5.59 -2.16
N LYS A 188 -23.58 5.94 -1.17
CA LYS A 188 -23.87 5.77 0.27
C LYS A 188 -24.16 4.31 0.62
N LEU A 189 -23.43 3.39 -0.02
CA LEU A 189 -23.63 1.94 0.11
C LEU A 189 -23.60 1.47 1.57
N PHE A 190 -22.64 1.98 2.37
CA PHE A 190 -22.48 1.62 3.76
C PHE A 190 -23.56 2.20 4.67
N ASP A 191 -24.13 3.36 4.30
CA ASP A 191 -25.27 3.93 5.02
C ASP A 191 -26.54 3.09 4.79
N ALA A 192 -26.81 2.71 3.53
CA ALA A 192 -27.91 1.83 3.18
C ALA A 192 -27.77 0.44 3.84
N ALA A 193 -26.56 -0.12 3.87
CA ALA A 193 -26.28 -1.38 4.55
C ALA A 193 -26.51 -1.28 6.07
N ARG A 194 -26.09 -0.17 6.70
CA ARG A 194 -26.31 0.07 8.13
C ARG A 194 -27.78 0.11 8.50
N GLU A 195 -28.60 0.84 7.74
CA GLU A 195 -30.04 0.93 7.98
C GLU A 195 -30.70 -0.46 7.83
N LEU A 196 -30.33 -1.22 6.80
CA LEU A 196 -30.83 -2.58 6.61
C LEU A 196 -30.45 -3.49 7.80
N LEU A 197 -29.18 -3.53 8.20
CA LEU A 197 -28.72 -4.35 9.32
C LEU A 197 -29.36 -3.96 10.65
N ALA A 198 -29.57 -2.66 10.90
CA ALA A 198 -30.28 -2.17 12.07
C ALA A 198 -31.73 -2.64 12.09
N THR A 199 -32.41 -2.59 10.95
CA THR A 199 -33.78 -3.09 10.82
C THR A 199 -33.87 -4.60 11.06
N MET A 200 -32.85 -5.37 10.59
CA MET A 200 -32.79 -6.82 10.81
C MET A 200 -32.62 -7.21 12.29
N SER A 201 -32.07 -6.33 13.14
CA SER A 201 -31.92 -6.60 14.58
C SER A 201 -33.25 -6.60 15.33
N ALA A 202 -34.27 -5.98 14.79
CA ALA A 202 -35.59 -5.81 15.39
C ALA A 202 -36.73 -6.59 14.64
N LEU A 203 -36.37 -7.70 14.03
CA LEU A 203 -37.33 -8.48 13.22
C LEU A 203 -38.51 -8.97 14.04
N PRO A 204 -39.79 -8.72 13.61
CA PRO A 204 -40.96 -9.24 14.21
C PRO A 204 -40.97 -10.79 14.21
N THR A 205 -41.65 -11.40 15.19
CA THR A 205 -41.82 -12.85 15.26
C THR A 205 -42.87 -13.34 14.27
N ASP A 206 -43.88 -12.52 13.98
CA ASP A 206 -44.92 -12.85 13.00
C ASP A 206 -44.35 -12.85 11.57
N PRO A 207 -44.61 -13.89 10.76
CA PRO A 207 -44.07 -14.02 9.40
C PRO A 207 -44.54 -12.91 8.43
N ILE A 208 -45.81 -12.44 8.57
CA ILE A 208 -46.37 -11.40 7.69
C ILE A 208 -45.74 -10.04 8.03
N ASP A 209 -45.67 -9.70 9.33
CA ASP A 209 -45.04 -8.50 9.80
C ASP A 209 -43.56 -8.48 9.43
N ARG A 210 -42.88 -9.64 9.53
CA ARG A 210 -41.48 -9.78 9.12
C ARG A 210 -41.28 -9.54 7.62
N MET A 211 -42.21 -9.99 6.78
CA MET A 211 -42.14 -9.79 5.33
C MET A 211 -42.27 -8.31 4.93
N MET A 212 -43.11 -7.58 5.67
CA MET A 212 -43.31 -6.11 5.45
C MET A 212 -42.27 -5.25 6.16
N HIS A 213 -41.57 -5.79 7.16
CA HIS A 213 -40.60 -5.07 7.95
C HIS A 213 -39.36 -4.78 7.13
N GLY A 214 -38.89 -3.53 7.10
CA GLY A 214 -37.64 -3.11 6.43
C GLY A 214 -37.69 -3.16 4.90
N VAL A 215 -38.88 -3.08 4.28
CA VAL A 215 -39.00 -3.07 2.79
C VAL A 215 -38.22 -1.90 2.20
N ASN A 216 -38.36 -0.69 2.74
CA ASN A 216 -37.69 0.51 2.26
C ASN A 216 -36.15 0.39 2.37
N GLU A 217 -35.66 -0.14 3.48
CA GLU A 217 -34.23 -0.34 3.74
C GLU A 217 -33.64 -1.39 2.79
N ARG A 218 -34.40 -2.48 2.55
CA ARG A 218 -34.00 -3.49 1.54
C ARG A 218 -33.96 -2.92 0.13
N ASP A 219 -34.94 -2.14 -0.23
CA ASP A 219 -35.02 -1.51 -1.56
C ASP A 219 -33.88 -0.50 -1.76
N ALA A 220 -33.60 0.33 -0.74
CA ALA A 220 -32.48 1.28 -0.75
C ALA A 220 -31.13 0.54 -0.88
N TYR A 221 -30.92 -0.52 -0.09
CA TYR A 221 -29.71 -1.34 -0.18
C TYR A 221 -29.56 -2.02 -1.53
N ASN A 222 -30.63 -2.63 -2.04
CA ASN A 222 -30.64 -3.29 -3.35
C ASN A 222 -30.35 -2.28 -4.49
N ALA A 223 -30.92 -1.08 -4.42
CA ALA A 223 -30.66 -0.02 -5.37
C ALA A 223 -29.17 0.38 -5.34
N ALA A 224 -28.57 0.54 -4.14
CA ALA A 224 -27.14 0.84 -4.01
C ALA A 224 -26.27 -0.30 -4.59
N VAL A 225 -26.56 -1.55 -4.28
CA VAL A 225 -25.87 -2.73 -4.84
C VAL A 225 -25.98 -2.78 -6.38
N ASN A 226 -27.16 -2.50 -6.93
CA ASN A 226 -27.34 -2.49 -8.38
C ASN A 226 -26.53 -1.38 -9.07
N ARG A 227 -26.40 -0.20 -8.46
CA ARG A 227 -25.51 0.85 -8.96
C ARG A 227 -24.05 0.40 -9.02
N LEU A 228 -23.56 -0.33 -8.01
CA LEU A 228 -22.21 -0.89 -8.03
C LEU A 228 -22.01 -1.88 -9.17
N LYS A 229 -22.96 -2.82 -9.33
CA LYS A 229 -22.93 -3.81 -10.42
C LYS A 229 -22.89 -3.12 -11.79
N GLN A 230 -23.75 -2.12 -12.01
CA GLN A 230 -23.80 -1.35 -13.25
C GLN A 230 -22.47 -0.61 -13.52
N ARG A 231 -21.83 -0.03 -12.48
CA ARG A 231 -20.52 0.62 -12.64
C ARG A 231 -19.43 -0.39 -13.04
N MET A 232 -19.43 -1.60 -12.47
CA MET A 232 -18.48 -2.66 -12.86
C MET A 232 -18.70 -3.11 -14.32
N GLU A 233 -19.95 -3.27 -14.75
CA GLU A 233 -20.29 -3.64 -16.13
C GLU A 233 -19.86 -2.57 -17.13
N THR A 234 -20.11 -1.28 -16.85
CA THR A 234 -19.77 -0.18 -17.74
C THR A 234 -18.26 0.06 -17.87
N ARG A 235 -17.47 -0.30 -16.87
CA ARG A 235 -16.00 -0.17 -16.93
C ARG A 235 -15.31 -1.30 -17.71
N GLY A 236 -16.00 -2.36 -18.04
CA GLY A 236 -15.47 -3.51 -18.79
C GLY A 236 -14.37 -4.30 -18.04
N ALA A 237 -14.08 -3.93 -16.80
CA ALA A 237 -13.14 -4.61 -15.93
C ALA A 237 -13.76 -4.76 -14.52
N VAL A 238 -13.49 -5.88 -13.89
CA VAL A 238 -13.93 -6.12 -12.50
C VAL A 238 -13.12 -5.21 -11.60
N SER A 239 -13.79 -4.20 -11.01
CA SER A 239 -13.17 -3.39 -9.95
C SER A 239 -13.01 -4.25 -8.69
N ALA A 240 -11.78 -4.62 -8.36
CA ALA A 240 -11.49 -5.43 -7.18
C ALA A 240 -12.05 -4.80 -5.88
N PRO A 241 -11.90 -3.49 -5.61
CA PRO A 241 -12.48 -2.87 -4.43
C PRO A 241 -14.02 -2.99 -4.36
N LEU A 242 -14.73 -2.76 -5.47
CA LEU A 242 -16.18 -2.85 -5.51
C LEU A 242 -16.67 -4.29 -5.29
N MET A 243 -15.97 -5.26 -5.88
CA MET A 243 -16.28 -6.68 -5.69
C MET A 243 -16.06 -7.10 -4.24
N ASP A 244 -14.97 -6.67 -3.63
CA ASP A 244 -14.63 -6.95 -2.22
C ASP A 244 -15.65 -6.32 -1.26
N MET A 245 -16.12 -5.10 -1.54
CA MET A 245 -17.22 -4.48 -0.79
C MET A 245 -18.51 -5.31 -0.88
N LEU A 246 -18.89 -5.75 -2.08
CA LEU A 246 -20.10 -6.57 -2.27
C LEU A 246 -20.02 -7.89 -1.53
N ASN A 247 -18.87 -8.57 -1.60
CA ASN A 247 -18.66 -9.84 -0.91
C ASN A 247 -18.68 -9.65 0.62
N GLY A 248 -18.02 -8.61 1.12
CA GLY A 248 -18.04 -8.27 2.54
C GLY A 248 -19.45 -7.96 3.04
N LEU A 249 -20.23 -7.16 2.32
CA LEU A 249 -21.60 -6.83 2.70
C LEU A 249 -22.53 -8.05 2.65
N ARG A 250 -22.33 -8.97 1.68
CA ARG A 250 -23.07 -10.23 1.65
C ARG A 250 -22.79 -11.10 2.89
N ALA A 251 -21.53 -11.17 3.32
CA ALA A 251 -21.16 -11.89 4.53
C ALA A 251 -21.81 -11.26 5.79
N LEU A 252 -21.82 -9.92 5.89
CA LEU A 252 -22.45 -9.21 7.01
C LEU A 252 -23.97 -9.38 7.05
N THR A 253 -24.64 -9.37 5.90
CA THR A 253 -26.08 -9.68 5.84
C THR A 253 -26.38 -11.13 6.25
N GLY A 254 -25.53 -12.08 5.86
CA GLY A 254 -25.61 -13.47 6.33
C GLY A 254 -25.51 -13.57 7.86
N LEU A 255 -24.49 -12.91 8.43
CA LEU A 255 -24.29 -12.87 9.89
C LEU A 255 -25.48 -12.28 10.64
N ALA A 256 -26.11 -11.23 10.10
CA ALA A 256 -27.32 -10.63 10.70
C ALA A 256 -28.54 -11.55 10.61
N LEU A 257 -28.70 -12.31 9.52
CA LEU A 257 -29.76 -13.31 9.37
C LEU A 257 -29.63 -14.45 10.39
N ASP A 258 -28.40 -14.81 10.78
CA ASP A 258 -28.09 -15.78 11.82
C ASP A 258 -28.26 -15.24 13.24
N GLY A 259 -28.83 -14.04 13.41
CA GLY A 259 -29.15 -13.44 14.71
C GLY A 259 -28.01 -12.60 15.32
N SER A 260 -26.92 -12.35 14.58
CA SER A 260 -25.74 -11.60 15.07
C SER A 260 -25.69 -10.18 14.49
N SER A 261 -26.83 -9.47 14.45
CA SER A 261 -26.94 -8.13 13.84
C SER A 261 -26.04 -7.08 14.48
N GLU A 262 -25.85 -7.11 15.80
CA GLU A 262 -24.95 -6.18 16.49
C GLU A 262 -23.49 -6.38 16.06
N GLN A 263 -23.06 -7.63 15.94
CA GLN A 263 -21.74 -7.97 15.46
C GLN A 263 -21.55 -7.55 13.98
N ALA A 264 -22.58 -7.75 13.15
CA ALA A 264 -22.57 -7.30 11.76
C ALA A 264 -22.44 -5.77 11.63
N LEU A 265 -23.16 -5.01 12.47
CA LEU A 265 -23.07 -3.55 12.52
C LEU A 265 -21.69 -3.06 12.97
N ALA A 266 -21.11 -3.68 13.99
CA ALA A 266 -19.75 -3.37 14.43
C ALA A 266 -18.71 -3.65 13.33
N ALA A 267 -18.81 -4.78 12.65
CA ALA A 267 -17.93 -5.15 11.55
C ALA A 267 -18.11 -4.22 10.33
N LEU A 268 -19.34 -3.79 10.03
CA LEU A 268 -19.60 -2.78 8.99
C LEU A 268 -18.91 -1.45 9.29
N ALA A 269 -19.00 -0.97 10.53
CA ALA A 269 -18.36 0.25 10.97
C ALA A 269 -16.83 0.15 10.85
N ALA A 270 -16.23 -0.95 11.31
CA ALA A 270 -14.80 -1.21 11.19
C ALA A 270 -14.35 -1.25 9.71
N ARG A 271 -15.12 -1.90 8.84
CA ARG A 271 -14.83 -1.95 7.40
C ARG A 271 -14.85 -0.57 6.75
N ARG A 272 -15.82 0.28 7.13
CA ARG A 272 -15.89 1.68 6.64
C ARG A 272 -14.65 2.47 7.02
N VAL A 273 -14.16 2.32 8.25
CA VAL A 273 -12.92 2.96 8.72
C VAL A 273 -11.72 2.46 7.92
N ALA A 274 -11.59 1.15 7.71
CA ALA A 274 -10.52 0.56 6.92
C ALA A 274 -10.50 1.08 5.48
N LEU A 275 -11.66 1.20 4.81
CA LEU A 275 -11.78 1.77 3.46
C LEU A 275 -11.38 3.26 3.41
N ARG A 276 -11.70 4.05 4.43
CA ARG A 276 -11.22 5.43 4.53
C ARG A 276 -9.70 5.50 4.66
N GLY A 277 -9.09 4.63 5.46
CA GLY A 277 -7.64 4.47 5.53
C GLY A 277 -7.02 4.08 4.19
N GLU A 278 -7.68 3.17 3.46
CA GLU A 278 -7.23 2.77 2.12
C GLU A 278 -7.23 3.93 1.12
N ILE A 279 -8.28 4.75 1.08
CA ILE A 279 -8.30 5.97 0.27
C ILE A 279 -7.11 6.88 0.61
N GLN A 280 -6.81 7.06 1.89
CA GLN A 280 -5.67 7.90 2.32
C GLN A 280 -4.34 7.34 1.81
N ARG A 281 -4.12 6.00 1.88
CA ARG A 281 -2.91 5.35 1.36
C ARG A 281 -2.79 5.48 -0.16
N LEU A 282 -3.88 5.20 -0.90
CA LEU A 282 -3.89 5.32 -2.36
C LEU A 282 -3.62 6.76 -2.82
N HIS A 283 -4.19 7.76 -2.13
CA HIS A 283 -3.87 9.16 -2.37
C HIS A 283 -2.42 9.51 -2.00
N ALA A 284 -1.87 8.90 -0.94
CA ALA A 284 -0.47 9.08 -0.57
C ALA A 284 0.47 8.53 -1.66
N MET A 285 0.22 7.32 -2.16
CA MET A 285 0.95 6.72 -3.28
C MET A 285 0.91 7.63 -4.51
N LYS A 286 -0.27 8.13 -4.88
CA LYS A 286 -0.45 9.09 -5.99
C LYS A 286 0.38 10.36 -5.81
N ARG A 287 0.43 10.91 -4.60
CA ARG A 287 1.22 12.12 -4.31
C ARG A 287 2.73 11.87 -4.34
N CYS A 288 3.17 10.68 -3.94
CA CYS A 288 4.59 10.31 -3.86
C CYS A 288 5.13 9.76 -5.18
N ALA A 289 4.27 9.33 -6.12
CA ALA A 289 4.70 8.83 -7.42
C ALA A 289 5.58 9.85 -8.14
N LEU A 290 6.73 9.38 -8.64
CA LEU A 290 7.74 10.25 -9.24
C LEU A 290 7.40 10.55 -10.71
N ASP A 291 7.26 11.82 -11.01
CA ASP A 291 7.36 12.40 -12.35
C ASP A 291 8.80 12.87 -12.65
N ALA A 292 9.01 13.50 -13.80
CA ALA A 292 10.32 13.96 -14.22
C ALA A 292 10.96 14.98 -13.24
N GLU A 293 10.18 15.88 -12.65
CA GLU A 293 10.66 16.89 -11.71
C GLU A 293 11.12 16.24 -10.40
N ARG A 294 10.33 15.32 -9.87
CA ARG A 294 10.67 14.58 -8.64
C ARG A 294 11.84 13.63 -8.83
N LEU A 295 11.94 12.97 -10.00
CA LEU A 295 13.13 12.18 -10.35
C LEU A 295 14.39 13.05 -10.38
N GLN A 296 14.30 14.26 -10.90
CA GLN A 296 15.42 15.22 -10.88
C GLN A 296 15.79 15.62 -9.45
N ALA A 297 14.80 15.91 -8.59
CA ALA A 297 15.04 16.25 -7.19
C ALA A 297 15.69 15.06 -6.43
N LEU A 298 15.24 13.84 -6.68
CA LEU A 298 15.84 12.62 -6.12
C LEU A 298 17.30 12.45 -6.62
N SER A 299 17.56 12.65 -7.90
CA SER A 299 18.92 12.58 -8.46
C SER A 299 19.86 13.61 -7.83
N GLN A 300 19.38 14.84 -7.56
CA GLN A 300 20.13 15.86 -6.84
C GLN A 300 20.41 15.45 -5.39
N ALA A 301 19.43 14.84 -4.70
CA ALA A 301 19.62 14.32 -3.36
C ALA A 301 20.68 13.21 -3.31
N LEU A 302 20.68 12.30 -4.28
CA LEU A 302 21.70 11.26 -4.42
C LEU A 302 23.10 11.85 -4.64
N ALA A 303 23.23 12.82 -5.54
CA ALA A 303 24.49 13.51 -5.78
C ALA A 303 25.00 14.23 -4.52
N THR A 304 24.12 14.90 -3.79
CA THR A 304 24.44 15.57 -2.51
C THR A 304 24.92 14.58 -1.45
N ALA A 305 24.39 13.36 -1.45
CA ALA A 305 24.82 12.26 -0.57
C ALA A 305 26.17 11.61 -1.00
N GLY A 306 26.77 12.05 -2.10
CA GLY A 306 27.97 11.43 -2.68
C GLY A 306 27.66 10.10 -3.36
N ILE A 307 26.43 9.91 -3.87
CA ILE A 307 26.06 8.73 -4.63
C ILE A 307 26.16 9.01 -6.13
N ALA A 308 27.02 8.27 -6.81
CA ALA A 308 27.05 8.22 -8.26
C ALA A 308 25.85 7.37 -8.73
N ALA A 309 24.79 8.07 -9.17
CA ALA A 309 23.58 7.42 -9.62
C ALA A 309 23.77 6.76 -10.99
N ASP A 310 23.23 5.57 -11.14
CA ASP A 310 23.07 4.91 -12.44
C ASP A 310 21.93 5.59 -13.24
N PRO A 311 21.87 5.41 -14.56
CA PRO A 311 20.72 5.85 -15.35
C PRO A 311 19.43 5.24 -14.81
N VAL A 312 18.40 6.06 -14.64
CA VAL A 312 17.08 5.59 -14.23
C VAL A 312 16.51 4.66 -15.30
N THR A 313 16.02 3.50 -14.88
CA THR A 313 15.37 2.52 -15.75
C THR A 313 13.94 2.25 -15.28
N CYS A 314 13.21 1.43 -16.02
CA CYS A 314 11.83 1.07 -15.70
C CYS A 314 11.69 -0.42 -15.48
N VAL A 315 10.85 -0.82 -14.55
CA VAL A 315 10.29 -2.16 -14.51
C VAL A 315 9.05 -2.16 -15.38
N ASP A 316 9.05 -2.99 -16.42
CA ASP A 316 7.93 -3.14 -17.34
C ASP A 316 7.34 -4.54 -17.27
N CYS A 317 6.05 -4.65 -17.57
CA CYS A 317 5.34 -5.92 -17.77
C CYS A 317 4.56 -5.88 -19.10
N ALA A 318 3.84 -6.95 -19.41
CA ALA A 318 3.01 -7.03 -20.63
C ALA A 318 1.91 -5.95 -20.72
N LEU A 319 1.54 -5.36 -19.57
CA LEU A 319 0.51 -4.33 -19.48
C LEU A 319 1.06 -2.90 -19.61
N GLY A 320 2.39 -2.72 -19.50
CA GLY A 320 3.09 -1.44 -19.59
C GLY A 320 4.06 -1.18 -18.44
N SER A 321 4.40 0.09 -18.22
CA SER A 321 5.33 0.52 -17.17
C SER A 321 4.76 0.30 -15.78
N VAL A 322 5.56 -0.29 -14.89
CA VAL A 322 5.19 -0.64 -13.52
C VAL A 322 5.76 0.36 -12.52
N ALA A 323 7.07 0.64 -12.58
CA ALA A 323 7.80 1.41 -11.59
C ALA A 323 9.12 1.96 -12.15
N TRP A 324 9.68 3.02 -11.54
CA TRP A 324 11.06 3.44 -11.77
C TRP A 324 12.04 2.63 -10.91
N VAL A 325 13.21 2.40 -11.47
CA VAL A 325 14.37 1.86 -10.76
C VAL A 325 15.39 2.96 -10.57
N VAL A 326 15.75 3.20 -9.33
CA VAL A 326 16.78 4.17 -8.92
C VAL A 326 17.89 3.41 -8.22
N SER A 327 19.10 3.48 -8.76
CA SER A 327 20.27 2.82 -8.20
C SER A 327 21.52 3.68 -8.28
N GLY A 328 22.57 3.30 -7.56
CA GLY A 328 23.84 3.97 -7.56
C GLY A 328 24.81 3.45 -6.51
N ARG A 329 26.03 3.99 -6.51
CA ARG A 329 27.07 3.65 -5.54
C ARG A 329 27.56 4.90 -4.83
N ARG A 330 27.79 4.77 -3.52
CA ARG A 330 28.45 5.83 -2.75
C ARG A 330 29.94 5.88 -3.11
N THR A 331 30.40 7.06 -3.53
CA THR A 331 31.81 7.34 -3.86
C THR A 331 32.63 7.61 -2.61
#